data_042ac89f08c6257e2ae48fbb4a1d2071
#
_entry.id   042ac89f08c6257e2ae48fbb4a1d2071
#
_cell.length_a   1.000
_cell.length_b   1.000
_cell.length_c   1.000
_cell.angle_alpha   90.00
_cell.angle_beta   90.00
_cell.angle_gamma   90.00
#
_symmetry.space_group_name_H-M   'P 1'
#
loop_
_entity.id
_entity.type
_entity.pdbx_description
1 polymer ?
#
loop_
_entity_poly.entity_id
_entity_poly.type
_entity_poly.pdbx_seq_one_letter_code
_entity_poly.pdbx_strand_id
1 'polypeptide(L)'
;MPRSLTTCLTITLFLLGSVSCQSPAPTETKSKSETATAQKAEANMSSQEVVFDVRNPPPGFTKCHRNHCHRVGGGVASYAQVMKEIGATKIVGVPKRLPMPAAPSDVAGPSPDATITASGLATKMLKAGDGKTRPTADSVVTVHYTGWLTSGKGFDSSVSRGKPASFPLNRVIPGWTEGVQLMTVGEERRFWIPEKLAYKGRPGAPSGMLVFDVELLEIK
;
A
#
# COMPACT_ATOMS: atom_id res chain seq x y z
N MET A 1 -36.01 31.33 31.46
CA MET A 1 -35.38 32.27 32.37
C MET A 1 -33.88 32.14 32.23
N PRO A 2 -33.18 33.23 31.90
CA PRO A 2 -31.76 33.23 31.60
C PRO A 2 -30.91 33.66 32.79
N ARG A 3 -29.61 33.32 32.77
CA ARG A 3 -28.52 34.06 33.46
C ARG A 3 -27.20 33.64 32.83
N SER A 4 -26.60 34.34 32.00
CA SER A 4 -25.74 35.52 31.85
C SER A 4 -24.90 35.91 33.07
N LEU A 5 -23.58 35.93 32.84
CA LEU A 5 -22.51 36.71 33.53
C LEU A 5 -21.19 36.28 32.87
N THR A 6 -20.56 36.97 31.93
CA THR A 6 -19.94 38.33 31.89
C THR A 6 -18.73 38.50 32.82
N THR A 7 -17.64 38.94 32.19
CA THR A 7 -16.47 39.71 32.67
C THR A 7 -15.35 38.90 33.35
N CYS A 8 -14.06 39.01 32.95
CA CYS A 8 -13.27 40.23 33.06
C CYS A 8 -12.00 40.22 32.23
N LEU A 9 -11.79 41.32 31.57
CA LEU A 9 -10.64 41.85 30.86
C LEU A 9 -9.58 42.31 31.85
N THR A 10 -8.30 41.94 31.73
CA THR A 10 -7.19 42.74 32.28
C THR A 10 -6.04 42.81 31.30
N ILE A 11 -5.94 43.99 30.75
CA ILE A 11 -4.79 44.53 30.01
C ILE A 11 -3.72 44.90 31.03
N THR A 12 -2.50 44.43 30.84
CA THR A 12 -1.34 45.04 31.51
C THR A 12 -0.26 45.31 30.48
N LEU A 13 -0.18 46.56 30.15
CA LEU A 13 0.86 47.22 29.35
C LEU A 13 2.07 47.47 30.26
N PHE A 14 3.29 47.05 29.87
CA PHE A 14 4.51 47.62 30.45
C PHE A 14 5.55 47.90 29.34
N LEU A 15 6.06 49.09 29.48
CA LEU A 15 6.90 49.87 28.56
C LEU A 15 8.39 49.51 28.65
N LEU A 16 9.06 49.66 27.50
CA LEU A 16 10.39 50.26 27.29
C LEU A 16 11.64 49.73 28.04
N GLY A 17 12.59 49.34 27.24
CA GLY A 17 13.97 49.16 27.64
C GLY A 17 14.91 48.98 26.42
N SER A 18 15.21 50.10 25.77
CA SER A 18 16.24 50.18 24.74
C SER A 18 17.61 50.15 25.40
N VAL A 19 18.47 49.19 25.03
CA VAL A 19 19.95 49.34 25.28
C VAL A 19 20.65 49.03 23.98
N SER A 20 21.19 50.10 23.43
CA SER A 20 22.20 50.16 22.37
C SER A 20 23.54 49.81 22.95
N CYS A 21 24.30 48.90 22.35
CA CYS A 21 25.73 48.82 22.53
C CYS A 21 26.40 48.52 21.20
N GLN A 22 27.25 49.46 20.86
CA GLN A 22 28.06 49.63 19.68
C GLN A 22 29.14 48.53 19.51
N SER A 23 29.43 48.26 18.24
CA SER A 23 30.62 47.60 17.74
C SER A 23 31.90 48.32 18.13
N PRO A 24 33.03 47.61 18.11
CA PRO A 24 34.17 48.09 17.36
C PRO A 24 34.74 47.09 16.37
N ALA A 25 34.98 47.52 15.14
CA ALA A 25 35.93 46.96 14.19
C ALA A 25 37.14 47.93 14.12
N PRO A 26 38.20 47.61 13.38
CA PRO A 26 38.84 46.37 13.00
C PRO A 26 40.37 46.42 13.31
N THR A 27 41.05 45.31 13.22
CA THR A 27 42.48 45.31 13.02
C THR A 27 42.87 44.32 11.92
N GLU A 28 43.31 44.85 10.79
CA GLU A 28 43.95 44.12 9.72
C GLU A 28 45.26 43.51 10.23
N THR A 29 45.46 42.23 9.97
CA THR A 29 46.81 41.67 9.86
C THR A 29 46.84 40.77 8.61
N LYS A 30 47.60 41.23 7.63
CA LYS A 30 47.99 40.49 6.43
C LYS A 30 48.75 39.23 6.83
N SER A 31 48.28 38.09 6.40
CA SER A 31 49.16 36.96 6.12
C SER A 31 48.71 36.32 4.79
N LYS A 32 49.70 36.30 3.93
CA LYS A 32 49.75 35.84 2.56
C LYS A 32 49.90 34.33 2.57
N SER A 33 49.39 33.64 1.58
CA SER A 33 49.58 32.20 1.27
C SER A 33 48.59 31.25 1.93
N GLU A 34 47.58 30.93 1.11
CA GLU A 34 47.06 29.58 0.92
C GLU A 34 45.91 29.58 -0.13
N THR A 35 46.33 29.91 -1.35
CA THR A 35 45.45 29.77 -2.53
C THR A 35 46.00 28.63 -3.37
N ALA A 36 45.73 27.38 -2.98
CA ALA A 36 46.01 26.22 -3.83
C ALA A 36 45.46 24.88 -3.32
N THR A 37 44.37 24.82 -2.54
CA THR A 37 43.81 23.49 -2.16
C THR A 37 42.29 23.40 -2.19
N ALA A 38 41.57 24.43 -2.66
CA ALA A 38 40.11 24.45 -2.69
C ALA A 38 39.48 24.05 -4.05
N GLN A 39 40.26 23.65 -5.05
CA GLN A 39 39.75 23.30 -6.37
C GLN A 39 39.79 21.79 -6.71
N LYS A 40 40.03 20.91 -5.75
CA LYS A 40 40.06 19.45 -5.98
C LYS A 40 39.04 18.66 -5.20
N ALA A 41 38.09 19.32 -4.56
CA ALA A 41 37.02 18.67 -3.80
C ALA A 41 35.65 18.64 -4.52
N GLU A 42 35.48 19.27 -5.68
CA GLU A 42 34.20 19.33 -6.39
C GLU A 42 34.05 18.34 -7.57
N ALA A 43 35.00 17.45 -7.77
CA ALA A 43 34.95 16.50 -8.90
C ALA A 43 34.73 15.04 -8.49
N ASN A 44 34.21 14.77 -7.29
CA ASN A 44 33.84 13.40 -6.90
C ASN A 44 32.50 13.34 -6.14
N MET A 45 31.48 14.05 -6.62
CA MET A 45 30.13 13.65 -6.42
C MET A 45 29.83 12.53 -7.43
N SER A 46 30.43 11.37 -7.19
CA SER A 46 29.92 10.10 -7.71
C SER A 46 28.43 10.10 -7.47
N SER A 47 27.64 10.04 -8.52
CA SER A 47 26.19 9.84 -8.46
C SER A 47 25.93 8.62 -7.59
N GLN A 48 25.66 8.83 -6.31
CA GLN A 48 25.29 7.74 -5.41
C GLN A 48 24.01 7.15 -5.97
N GLU A 49 24.11 5.92 -6.48
CA GLU A 49 22.95 5.18 -6.95
C GLU A 49 21.98 5.02 -5.76
N VAL A 50 20.84 5.71 -5.82
CA VAL A 50 19.81 5.54 -4.80
C VAL A 50 19.15 4.21 -5.01
N VAL A 51 19.34 3.28 -4.07
CA VAL A 51 18.82 1.93 -4.12
C VAL A 51 17.64 1.79 -3.18
N PHE A 52 16.49 1.35 -3.70
CA PHE A 52 15.33 1.00 -2.89
C PHE A 52 15.40 -0.46 -2.45
N ASP A 53 15.58 -0.72 -1.16
CA ASP A 53 15.48 -2.07 -0.58
C ASP A 53 14.10 -2.28 0.04
N VAL A 54 13.31 -3.16 -0.55
CA VAL A 54 11.94 -3.44 -0.10
C VAL A 54 11.86 -4.08 1.30
N ARG A 55 12.97 -4.62 1.81
CA ARG A 55 13.05 -5.19 3.17
C ARG A 55 13.20 -4.10 4.22
N ASN A 56 13.65 -2.91 3.81
CA ASN A 56 13.84 -1.75 4.67
C ASN A 56 13.06 -0.56 4.09
N PRO A 57 11.78 -0.39 4.49
CA PRO A 57 10.91 0.66 3.94
C PRO A 57 11.53 2.05 4.13
N PRO A 58 11.50 2.90 3.09
CA PRO A 58 11.98 4.27 3.20
C PRO A 58 11.09 5.12 4.12
N PRO A 59 11.55 6.31 4.56
CA PRO A 59 10.73 7.23 5.32
C PRO A 59 9.38 7.49 4.66
N GLY A 60 8.32 7.57 5.44
CA GLY A 60 6.94 7.72 4.95
C GLY A 60 6.21 6.39 4.66
N PHE A 61 6.90 5.26 4.82
CA PHE A 61 6.30 3.93 4.66
C PHE A 61 6.55 3.08 5.90
N THR A 62 5.55 2.26 6.27
CA THR A 62 5.59 1.41 7.47
C THR A 62 6.04 -0.01 7.14
N LYS A 63 5.70 -0.50 5.95
CA LYS A 63 5.98 -1.87 5.53
C LYS A 63 5.90 -1.98 4.01
N CYS A 64 6.88 -2.69 3.42
CA CYS A 64 6.83 -3.07 2.01
C CYS A 64 6.71 -4.60 1.92
N HIS A 65 5.77 -5.08 1.11
CA HIS A 65 5.61 -6.50 0.85
C HIS A 65 4.85 -6.73 -0.46
N ARG A 66 4.97 -7.93 -0.99
CA ARG A 66 4.42 -8.27 -2.30
C ARG A 66 5.05 -7.38 -3.37
N ASN A 67 4.37 -6.34 -3.84
CA ASN A 67 4.90 -5.37 -4.82
C ASN A 67 4.48 -3.93 -4.49
N HIS A 68 4.10 -3.66 -3.23
CA HIS A 68 3.68 -2.35 -2.75
C HIS A 68 4.18 -2.09 -1.33
N CYS A 69 4.12 -0.82 -0.93
CA CYS A 69 4.42 -0.35 0.41
C CYS A 69 3.20 0.34 1.03
N HIS A 70 3.00 0.16 2.33
CA HIS A 70 1.99 0.86 3.10
C HIS A 70 2.53 2.20 3.57
N ARG A 71 1.77 3.27 3.35
CA ARG A 71 2.11 4.62 3.82
C ARG A 71 1.85 4.77 5.31
N VAL A 72 2.64 5.61 5.95
CA VAL A 72 2.31 6.14 7.27
C VAL A 72 1.03 6.99 7.13
N GLY A 73 0.00 6.71 7.94
CA GLY A 73 -1.29 7.40 7.83
C GLY A 73 -2.31 6.77 6.88
N GLY A 74 -1.97 5.64 6.26
CA GLY A 74 -2.87 4.87 5.41
C GLY A 74 -2.56 4.95 3.91
N GLY A 75 -3.20 4.08 3.14
CA GLY A 75 -2.98 3.93 1.70
C GLY A 75 -1.78 3.08 1.32
N VAL A 76 -1.69 2.73 0.05
CA VAL A 76 -0.63 1.91 -0.52
C VAL A 76 0.00 2.60 -1.73
N ALA A 77 1.28 2.31 -1.97
CA ALA A 77 2.02 2.77 -3.15
C ALA A 77 2.72 1.58 -3.79
N SER A 78 2.67 1.48 -5.11
CA SER A 78 3.45 0.49 -5.84
C SER A 78 4.95 0.76 -5.67
N TYR A 79 5.80 -0.26 -5.88
CA TYR A 79 7.24 -0.06 -5.84
C TYR A 79 7.73 1.01 -6.83
N ALA A 80 7.11 1.08 -8.02
CA ALA A 80 7.44 2.11 -9.01
C ALA A 80 7.12 3.53 -8.50
N GLN A 81 6.00 3.70 -7.79
CA GLN A 81 5.66 4.99 -7.16
C GLN A 81 6.65 5.33 -6.04
N VAL A 82 6.98 4.36 -5.16
CA VAL A 82 7.98 4.56 -4.11
C VAL A 82 9.32 4.95 -4.70
N MET A 83 9.83 4.23 -5.70
CA MET A 83 11.08 4.53 -6.37
C MET A 83 11.11 5.95 -6.93
N LYS A 84 10.01 6.37 -7.58
CA LYS A 84 9.87 7.74 -8.10
C LYS A 84 9.91 8.79 -6.99
N GLU A 85 9.23 8.53 -5.87
CA GLU A 85 9.16 9.46 -4.72
C GLU A 85 10.51 9.65 -4.04
N ILE A 86 11.31 8.59 -3.91
CA ILE A 86 12.63 8.64 -3.26
C ILE A 86 13.80 8.84 -4.24
N GLY A 87 13.51 8.99 -5.54
CA GLY A 87 14.53 9.13 -6.57
C GLY A 87 15.40 7.88 -6.78
N ALA A 88 14.90 6.70 -6.40
CA ALA A 88 15.67 5.46 -6.55
C ALA A 88 15.73 5.02 -8.02
N THR A 89 16.91 4.64 -8.46
CA THR A 89 17.18 4.12 -9.81
C THR A 89 17.21 2.59 -9.85
N LYS A 90 17.35 1.96 -8.68
CA LYS A 90 17.43 0.50 -8.55
C LYS A 90 16.60 0.01 -7.37
N ILE A 91 15.98 -1.15 -7.55
CA ILE A 91 15.25 -1.86 -6.50
C ILE A 91 15.97 -3.17 -6.18
N VAL A 92 16.12 -3.47 -4.89
CA VAL A 92 16.72 -4.71 -4.40
C VAL A 92 15.81 -5.37 -3.34
N GLY A 93 16.08 -6.63 -3.03
CA GLY A 93 15.30 -7.37 -2.03
C GLY A 93 13.95 -7.88 -2.53
N VAL A 94 13.57 -7.58 -3.79
CA VAL A 94 12.38 -8.16 -4.43
C VAL A 94 12.76 -9.54 -4.96
N PRO A 95 12.16 -10.63 -4.50
CA PRO A 95 12.38 -11.93 -5.08
C PRO A 95 11.95 -11.91 -6.55
N LYS A 96 12.77 -12.45 -7.45
CA LYS A 96 12.47 -12.54 -8.89
C LYS A 96 11.14 -13.27 -9.14
N ARG A 97 10.78 -14.20 -8.28
CA ARG A 97 9.47 -14.84 -8.17
C ARG A 97 9.20 -15.09 -6.69
N LEU A 98 8.14 -14.53 -6.15
CA LEU A 98 7.72 -14.82 -4.78
C LEU A 98 7.17 -16.26 -4.71
N PRO A 99 7.43 -16.99 -3.62
CA PRO A 99 6.79 -18.28 -3.44
C PRO A 99 5.27 -18.12 -3.43
N MET A 100 4.56 -19.18 -3.83
CA MET A 100 3.11 -19.25 -3.71
C MET A 100 2.74 -19.07 -2.23
N PRO A 101 1.84 -18.15 -1.86
CA PRO A 101 1.36 -18.03 -0.49
C PRO A 101 0.83 -19.38 0.01
N ALA A 102 1.10 -19.67 1.28
CA ALA A 102 0.58 -20.87 1.92
C ALA A 102 -0.96 -20.84 1.93
N ALA A 103 -1.56 -22.03 1.78
CA ALA A 103 -3.00 -22.15 1.88
C ALA A 103 -3.46 -21.80 3.31
N PRO A 104 -4.60 -21.10 3.45
CA PRO A 104 -5.17 -20.80 4.76
C PRO A 104 -5.67 -22.09 5.46
N SER A 105 -5.79 -22.05 6.78
CA SER A 105 -6.25 -23.21 7.57
C SER A 105 -7.69 -23.66 7.25
N ASP A 106 -8.52 -22.72 6.77
CA ASP A 106 -9.90 -22.93 6.38
C ASP A 106 -10.10 -23.12 4.86
N VAL A 107 -9.03 -23.52 4.15
CA VAL A 107 -9.06 -23.76 2.69
C VAL A 107 -9.99 -24.91 2.29
N ALA A 108 -10.22 -25.87 3.18
CA ALA A 108 -11.06 -27.03 2.88
C ALA A 108 -12.56 -26.70 2.76
N GLY A 109 -13.00 -25.56 3.31
CA GLY A 109 -14.39 -25.11 3.26
C GLY A 109 -14.61 -23.82 4.03
N PRO A 110 -15.80 -23.19 3.88
CA PRO A 110 -16.10 -21.93 4.55
C PRO A 110 -16.00 -22.05 6.08
N SER A 111 -15.36 -21.07 6.70
CA SER A 111 -15.31 -20.97 8.17
C SER A 111 -16.69 -20.62 8.73
N PRO A 112 -16.99 -20.97 10.02
CA PRO A 112 -18.30 -20.71 10.65
C PRO A 112 -18.74 -19.24 10.63
N ASP A 113 -17.79 -18.32 10.56
CA ASP A 113 -18.00 -16.86 10.49
C ASP A 113 -18.05 -16.32 9.05
N ALA A 114 -18.05 -17.20 8.05
CA ALA A 114 -18.25 -16.79 6.66
C ALA A 114 -19.74 -16.46 6.38
N THR A 115 -19.97 -15.40 5.63
CA THR A 115 -21.29 -15.05 5.12
C THR A 115 -21.53 -15.79 3.81
N ILE A 116 -22.67 -16.47 3.70
CA ILE A 116 -23.09 -17.19 2.49
C ILE A 116 -24.18 -16.38 1.79
N THR A 117 -23.96 -16.08 0.51
CA THR A 117 -24.94 -15.38 -0.32
C THR A 117 -26.00 -16.32 -0.87
N ALA A 118 -27.08 -15.78 -1.45
CA ALA A 118 -28.14 -16.57 -2.06
C ALA A 118 -27.67 -17.47 -3.23
N SER A 119 -26.61 -17.10 -3.92
CA SER A 119 -25.99 -17.91 -4.98
C SER A 119 -25.21 -19.11 -4.43
N GLY A 120 -24.86 -19.09 -3.14
CA GLY A 120 -24.02 -20.06 -2.46
C GLY A 120 -22.54 -19.67 -2.45
N LEU A 121 -22.17 -18.44 -2.85
CA LEU A 121 -20.84 -17.89 -2.63
C LEU A 121 -20.63 -17.67 -1.13
N ALA A 122 -19.60 -18.26 -0.54
CA ALA A 122 -19.21 -17.93 0.84
C ALA A 122 -18.08 -16.90 0.84
N THR A 123 -18.18 -15.92 1.73
CA THR A 123 -17.21 -14.82 1.83
C THR A 123 -16.87 -14.50 3.27
N LYS A 124 -15.62 -14.09 3.49
CA LYS A 124 -15.13 -13.60 4.79
C LYS A 124 -14.21 -12.41 4.58
N MET A 125 -14.53 -11.30 5.24
CA MET A 125 -13.64 -10.15 5.29
C MET A 125 -12.43 -10.48 6.14
N LEU A 126 -11.22 -10.39 5.57
CA LEU A 126 -9.95 -10.61 6.28
C LEU A 126 -9.37 -9.29 6.79
N LYS A 127 -9.61 -8.21 6.03
CA LYS A 127 -9.18 -6.86 6.36
C LYS A 127 -10.16 -5.87 5.78
N ALA A 128 -10.61 -4.92 6.58
CA ALA A 128 -11.47 -3.85 6.12
C ALA A 128 -10.70 -2.91 5.17
N GLY A 129 -11.39 -2.42 4.15
CA GLY A 129 -10.90 -1.36 3.27
C GLY A 129 -11.10 0.02 3.89
N ASP A 130 -10.46 0.99 3.29
CA ASP A 130 -10.59 2.42 3.61
C ASP A 130 -11.45 3.18 2.59
N GLY A 131 -11.82 2.51 1.48
CA GLY A 131 -12.66 3.04 0.43
C GLY A 131 -14.15 3.01 0.79
N LYS A 132 -14.90 3.96 0.22
CA LYS A 132 -16.38 4.01 0.36
C LYS A 132 -17.09 3.47 -0.88
N THR A 133 -16.40 3.43 -2.02
CA THR A 133 -16.94 3.01 -3.30
C THR A 133 -16.73 1.52 -3.51
N ARG A 134 -17.76 0.86 -4.01
CA ARG A 134 -17.74 -0.54 -4.46
C ARG A 134 -17.76 -0.60 -5.98
N PRO A 135 -17.10 -1.59 -6.59
CA PRO A 135 -17.17 -1.78 -8.02
C PRO A 135 -18.57 -2.29 -8.43
N THR A 136 -18.95 -2.00 -9.66
CA THR A 136 -20.10 -2.59 -10.34
C THR A 136 -19.65 -3.75 -11.21
N ALA A 137 -20.59 -4.49 -11.79
CA ALA A 137 -20.28 -5.61 -12.70
C ALA A 137 -19.46 -5.18 -13.92
N ASP A 138 -19.60 -3.93 -14.36
CA ASP A 138 -18.89 -3.39 -15.54
C ASP A 138 -17.56 -2.71 -15.21
N SER A 139 -17.23 -2.59 -13.92
CA SER A 139 -15.97 -1.99 -13.48
C SER A 139 -14.77 -2.84 -13.88
N VAL A 140 -13.65 -2.17 -14.17
CA VAL A 140 -12.34 -2.79 -14.23
C VAL A 140 -11.69 -2.65 -12.87
N VAL A 141 -11.31 -3.75 -12.24
CA VAL A 141 -10.67 -3.76 -10.94
C VAL A 141 -9.21 -4.17 -11.04
N THR A 142 -8.38 -3.57 -10.20
CA THR A 142 -6.98 -3.97 -10.01
C THR A 142 -6.87 -4.64 -8.65
N VAL A 143 -6.40 -5.87 -8.63
CA VAL A 143 -6.38 -6.71 -7.43
C VAL A 143 -5.04 -7.43 -7.23
N HIS A 144 -4.72 -7.74 -5.98
CA HIS A 144 -3.90 -8.87 -5.64
C HIS A 144 -4.79 -10.05 -5.29
N TYR A 145 -4.37 -11.26 -5.72
CA TYR A 145 -5.10 -12.47 -5.39
C TYR A 145 -4.20 -13.69 -5.32
N THR A 146 -4.65 -14.67 -4.58
CA THR A 146 -4.12 -16.04 -4.61
C THR A 146 -5.28 -17.01 -4.60
N GLY A 147 -5.22 -18.04 -5.44
CA GLY A 147 -6.23 -19.07 -5.56
C GLY A 147 -5.69 -20.44 -5.20
N TRP A 148 -6.47 -21.19 -4.42
CA TRP A 148 -6.19 -22.57 -4.01
C TRP A 148 -7.35 -23.50 -4.32
N LEU A 149 -7.03 -24.76 -4.51
CA LEU A 149 -8.01 -25.86 -4.41
C LEU A 149 -8.27 -26.14 -2.92
N THR A 150 -9.39 -26.81 -2.61
CA THR A 150 -9.73 -27.22 -1.24
C THR A 150 -8.69 -28.18 -0.61
N SER A 151 -7.85 -28.81 -1.43
CA SER A 151 -6.69 -29.57 -0.98
C SER A 151 -5.52 -28.74 -0.47
N GLY A 152 -5.59 -27.42 -0.55
CA GLY A 152 -4.51 -26.50 -0.21
C GLY A 152 -3.50 -26.27 -1.36
N LYS A 153 -3.65 -26.95 -2.49
CA LYS A 153 -2.78 -26.72 -3.65
C LYS A 153 -3.10 -25.38 -4.30
N GLY A 154 -2.14 -24.43 -4.26
CA GLY A 154 -2.24 -23.17 -4.98
C GLY A 154 -2.15 -23.40 -6.49
N PHE A 155 -3.00 -22.71 -7.26
CA PHE A 155 -3.02 -22.85 -8.72
C PHE A 155 -2.75 -21.53 -9.45
N ASP A 156 -3.04 -20.39 -8.86
CA ASP A 156 -2.75 -19.07 -9.44
C ASP A 156 -2.56 -18.01 -8.36
N SER A 157 -1.62 -17.06 -8.59
CA SER A 157 -1.36 -15.97 -7.67
C SER A 157 -0.69 -14.79 -8.37
N SER A 158 -1.30 -13.63 -8.31
CA SER A 158 -0.69 -12.37 -8.72
C SER A 158 0.45 -11.97 -7.78
N VAL A 159 0.36 -12.40 -6.51
CA VAL A 159 1.39 -12.18 -5.48
C VAL A 159 2.67 -12.89 -5.85
N SER A 160 2.60 -14.17 -6.23
CA SER A 160 3.79 -14.91 -6.64
C SER A 160 4.39 -14.38 -7.96
N ARG A 161 3.59 -13.72 -8.79
CA ARG A 161 4.07 -13.01 -9.99
C ARG A 161 4.70 -11.64 -9.68
N GLY A 162 4.56 -11.15 -8.45
CA GLY A 162 5.12 -9.86 -8.01
C GLY A 162 4.43 -8.63 -8.61
N LYS A 163 3.23 -8.77 -9.20
CA LYS A 163 2.48 -7.66 -9.81
C LYS A 163 0.97 -7.87 -9.68
N PRO A 164 0.18 -6.81 -9.43
CA PRO A 164 -1.27 -6.89 -9.43
C PRO A 164 -1.79 -7.25 -10.83
N ALA A 165 -3.03 -7.67 -10.88
CA ALA A 165 -3.71 -7.98 -12.13
C ALA A 165 -5.00 -7.15 -12.22
N SER A 166 -5.31 -6.68 -13.44
CA SER A 166 -6.52 -5.91 -13.71
C SER A 166 -7.48 -6.75 -14.54
N PHE A 167 -8.76 -6.77 -14.14
CA PHE A 167 -9.81 -7.54 -14.79
C PHE A 167 -11.09 -6.73 -14.93
N PRO A 168 -11.76 -6.77 -16.10
CA PRO A 168 -13.17 -6.40 -16.20
C PRO A 168 -14.01 -7.44 -15.44
N LEU A 169 -14.84 -7.02 -14.47
CA LEU A 169 -15.60 -7.92 -13.62
C LEU A 169 -16.66 -8.75 -14.40
N ASN A 170 -17.10 -8.26 -15.56
CA ASN A 170 -18.00 -9.00 -16.44
C ASN A 170 -17.29 -10.09 -17.27
N ARG A 171 -15.97 -10.26 -17.15
CA ARG A 171 -15.18 -11.27 -17.89
C ARG A 171 -14.45 -12.27 -17.00
N VAL A 172 -14.75 -12.28 -15.73
CA VAL A 172 -14.21 -13.26 -14.76
C VAL A 172 -15.27 -14.30 -14.41
N ILE A 173 -14.92 -15.28 -13.57
CA ILE A 173 -15.88 -16.28 -13.10
C ILE A 173 -17.00 -15.62 -12.27
N PRO A 174 -18.25 -16.15 -12.31
CA PRO A 174 -19.41 -15.53 -11.65
C PRO A 174 -19.18 -15.23 -10.17
N GLY A 175 -18.50 -16.12 -9.44
CA GLY A 175 -18.19 -15.91 -8.03
C GLY A 175 -17.27 -14.69 -7.79
N TRP A 176 -16.40 -14.35 -8.72
CA TRP A 176 -15.61 -13.12 -8.66
C TRP A 176 -16.44 -11.89 -8.98
N THR A 177 -17.24 -11.96 -10.05
CA THR A 177 -18.15 -10.86 -10.41
C THR A 177 -19.05 -10.49 -9.23
N GLU A 178 -19.60 -11.48 -8.52
CA GLU A 178 -20.44 -11.25 -7.35
C GLU A 178 -19.61 -10.78 -6.14
N GLY A 179 -18.57 -11.53 -5.80
CA GLY A 179 -17.82 -11.31 -4.56
C GLY A 179 -17.05 -9.99 -4.51
N VAL A 180 -16.44 -9.58 -5.63
CA VAL A 180 -15.65 -8.35 -5.66
C VAL A 180 -16.53 -7.10 -5.58
N GLN A 181 -17.78 -7.15 -6.06
CA GLN A 181 -18.75 -6.06 -5.88
C GLN A 181 -19.13 -5.82 -4.40
N LEU A 182 -18.88 -6.77 -3.50
CA LEU A 182 -19.07 -6.59 -2.06
C LEU A 182 -17.91 -5.86 -1.38
N MET A 183 -16.77 -5.70 -2.08
CA MET A 183 -15.52 -5.13 -1.53
C MET A 183 -15.43 -3.62 -1.73
N THR A 184 -14.66 -2.99 -0.86
CA THR A 184 -14.20 -1.61 -1.03
C THR A 184 -12.69 -1.58 -1.28
N VAL A 185 -12.16 -0.48 -1.80
CA VAL A 185 -10.72 -0.33 -2.03
C VAL A 185 -9.94 -0.48 -0.72
N GLY A 186 -8.85 -1.22 -0.75
CA GLY A 186 -8.03 -1.56 0.43
C GLY A 186 -8.51 -2.79 1.20
N GLU A 187 -9.70 -3.31 0.89
CA GLU A 187 -10.26 -4.49 1.54
C GLU A 187 -9.55 -5.76 1.07
N GLU A 188 -9.34 -6.71 2.00
CA GLU A 188 -8.92 -8.09 1.71
C GLU A 188 -10.04 -9.03 2.14
N ARG A 189 -10.48 -9.88 1.22
CA ARG A 189 -11.60 -10.79 1.43
C ARG A 189 -11.29 -12.18 0.90
N ARG A 190 -11.71 -13.21 1.65
CA ARG A 190 -11.68 -14.60 1.21
C ARG A 190 -13.01 -15.00 0.59
N PHE A 191 -12.91 -15.74 -0.50
CA PHE A 191 -14.04 -16.34 -1.20
C PHE A 191 -13.88 -17.84 -1.25
N TRP A 192 -14.94 -18.58 -0.92
CA TRP A 192 -15.10 -19.97 -1.26
C TRP A 192 -16.16 -20.06 -2.35
N ILE A 193 -15.72 -20.34 -3.56
CA ILE A 193 -16.51 -20.26 -4.77
C ILE A 193 -16.91 -21.66 -5.17
N PRO A 194 -18.18 -22.05 -5.05
CA PRO A 194 -18.63 -23.37 -5.48
C PRO A 194 -18.44 -23.51 -7.00
N GLU A 195 -18.25 -24.73 -7.47
CA GLU A 195 -17.94 -25.02 -8.88
C GLU A 195 -18.91 -24.38 -9.88
N LYS A 196 -20.23 -24.31 -9.53
CA LYS A 196 -21.26 -23.66 -10.36
C LYS A 196 -21.01 -22.15 -10.59
N LEU A 197 -20.26 -21.50 -9.71
CA LEU A 197 -19.86 -20.08 -9.80
C LEU A 197 -18.39 -19.92 -10.23
N ALA A 198 -17.68 -21.02 -10.44
CA ALA A 198 -16.30 -21.09 -10.94
C ALA A 198 -16.26 -21.49 -12.42
N TYR A 199 -15.50 -22.50 -12.75
CA TYR A 199 -15.29 -22.94 -14.13
C TYR A 199 -16.28 -24.00 -14.64
N LYS A 200 -17.23 -24.46 -13.80
CA LYS A 200 -18.32 -25.40 -14.17
C LYS A 200 -17.81 -26.68 -14.81
N GLY A 201 -16.71 -27.25 -14.32
CA GLY A 201 -16.14 -28.48 -14.87
C GLY A 201 -15.45 -28.33 -16.24
N ARG A 202 -15.13 -27.09 -16.67
CA ARG A 202 -14.48 -26.85 -17.96
C ARG A 202 -13.13 -27.62 -18.03
N PRO A 203 -12.90 -28.42 -19.07
CA PRO A 203 -11.64 -29.14 -19.24
C PRO A 203 -10.41 -28.21 -19.23
N GLY A 204 -9.37 -28.60 -18.49
CA GLY A 204 -8.13 -27.83 -18.36
C GLY A 204 -8.20 -26.66 -17.36
N ALA A 205 -9.36 -26.38 -16.77
CA ALA A 205 -9.50 -25.42 -15.68
C ALA A 205 -9.51 -26.14 -14.32
N PRO A 206 -9.20 -25.42 -13.21
CA PRO A 206 -9.38 -25.95 -11.86
C PRO A 206 -10.83 -26.40 -11.64
N SER A 207 -11.03 -27.57 -11.04
CA SER A 207 -12.33 -28.18 -10.78
C SER A 207 -12.69 -28.13 -9.29
N GLY A 208 -13.99 -28.25 -9.00
CA GLY A 208 -14.52 -28.22 -7.66
C GLY A 208 -14.63 -26.80 -7.08
N MET A 209 -14.80 -26.73 -5.75
CA MET A 209 -14.79 -25.47 -5.03
C MET A 209 -13.38 -24.84 -5.09
N LEU A 210 -13.35 -23.54 -5.34
CA LEU A 210 -12.11 -22.76 -5.37
C LEU A 210 -12.09 -21.78 -4.21
N VAL A 211 -10.92 -21.58 -3.64
CA VAL A 211 -10.72 -20.62 -2.55
C VAL A 211 -9.78 -19.52 -3.03
N PHE A 212 -10.18 -18.28 -2.81
CA PHE A 212 -9.37 -17.11 -3.18
C PHE A 212 -9.28 -16.13 -2.01
N ASP A 213 -8.08 -15.63 -1.77
CA ASP A 213 -7.88 -14.37 -1.06
C ASP A 213 -7.67 -13.28 -2.09
N VAL A 214 -8.46 -12.22 -2.00
CA VAL A 214 -8.46 -11.10 -2.93
C VAL A 214 -8.30 -9.80 -2.15
N GLU A 215 -7.36 -8.97 -2.56
CA GLU A 215 -7.15 -7.60 -2.09
C GLU A 215 -7.53 -6.65 -3.23
N LEU A 216 -8.53 -5.80 -3.02
CA LEU A 216 -8.97 -4.81 -4.00
C LEU A 216 -8.11 -3.56 -3.88
N LEU A 217 -7.34 -3.24 -4.92
CA LEU A 217 -6.39 -2.12 -4.91
C LEU A 217 -6.95 -0.88 -5.58
N GLU A 218 -7.75 -1.05 -6.66
CA GLU A 218 -8.24 0.06 -7.47
C GLU A 218 -9.51 -0.34 -8.22
N ILE A 219 -10.39 0.63 -8.42
CA ILE A 219 -11.58 0.54 -9.28
C ILE A 219 -11.43 1.57 -10.41
N LYS A 220 -11.68 1.13 -11.65
CA LYS A 220 -11.65 1.95 -12.87
C LYS A 220 -12.97 1.90 -13.59
#